data_a0c35f963a07029007b19ed776fa06e8
#
_entry.id   a0c35f963a07029007b19ed776fa06e8
#
_cell.length_a   1.000
_cell.length_b   1.000
_cell.length_c   1.000
_cell.angle_alpha   90.00
_cell.angle_beta   90.00
_cell.angle_gamma   90.00
#
_symmetry.space_group_name_H-M   'P 1'
#
loop_
_entity.id
_entity.type
_entity.pdbx_description
1 polymer ?
#
loop_
_entity_poly.entity_id
_entity_poly.type
_entity_poly.pdbx_seq_one_letter_code
_entity_poly.pdbx_strand_id
1 'polypeptide(L)'
;MTEKARANRNRTLTIAENEITTLEKAIINADDLKKSFADNSVINADLFDCLDAIPNDYFHLIIIDPPYNLAKDFHGNKFSKLNTTSYEAYLRTWFGKVCDKLAPNGTLYMCGDWQCSLSMQKVISERLTILNRITWQREKGRGAKANWKNAMEDIWFAVKNPKDYYFDVEAVKMKRKVIAPYKVDGKPKDWEQTESGNFRITYPSNFWDDISIPFWSMPENTDHPTQKPEKLYAKLILASTKPGDKIFDPFLGSGTSAVVAYKLNRNYVGIELNRDYCLWAAKRLMNARKNKVIQGYSDNVFWERNVLNSRGDKKKRTS
;
A
#
# COMPACT_ATOMS: atom_id res chain seq x y z
N MET A 1 -30.06 5.62 -12.65
CA MET A 1 -29.17 4.80 -13.50
C MET A 1 -29.28 3.37 -13.02
N THR A 2 -29.76 2.43 -13.85
CA THR A 2 -29.87 1.01 -13.48
C THR A 2 -28.48 0.44 -13.22
N GLU A 3 -28.22 -0.03 -12.00
CA GLU A 3 -26.99 -0.72 -11.64
C GLU A 3 -26.78 -1.90 -12.57
N LYS A 4 -25.72 -1.86 -13.37
CA LYS A 4 -25.38 -2.94 -14.29
C LYS A 4 -24.94 -4.14 -13.45
N ALA A 5 -25.66 -5.26 -13.56
CA ALA A 5 -25.36 -6.47 -12.81
C ALA A 5 -23.88 -6.87 -12.98
N ARG A 6 -23.18 -7.06 -11.86
CA ARG A 6 -21.77 -7.44 -11.88
C ARG A 6 -21.61 -8.88 -12.36
N ALA A 7 -20.54 -9.17 -13.10
CA ALA A 7 -20.25 -10.51 -13.60
C ALA A 7 -20.01 -11.50 -12.44
N ASN A 8 -20.39 -12.79 -12.62
CA ASN A 8 -20.31 -13.85 -11.58
C ASN A 8 -18.92 -14.01 -10.91
N ARG A 9 -17.84 -13.60 -11.56
CA ARG A 9 -16.47 -13.64 -11.02
C ARG A 9 -16.02 -12.32 -10.40
N ASN A 10 -16.89 -11.30 -10.38
CA ASN A 10 -16.57 -10.01 -9.79
C ASN A 10 -16.60 -10.13 -8.25
N ARG A 11 -15.44 -9.91 -7.62
CA ARG A 11 -15.25 -9.94 -6.17
C ARG A 11 -15.05 -8.56 -5.56
N THR A 12 -15.23 -7.50 -6.36
CA THR A 12 -15.14 -6.12 -5.86
C THR A 12 -16.05 -5.96 -4.64
N LEU A 13 -15.47 -5.47 -3.57
CA LEU A 13 -16.15 -5.29 -2.29
C LEU A 13 -17.35 -4.34 -2.46
N THR A 14 -18.47 -4.76 -1.93
CA THR A 14 -19.68 -3.93 -1.82
C THR A 14 -20.08 -3.78 -0.36
N ILE A 15 -20.74 -2.70 -0.03
CA ILE A 15 -21.31 -2.44 1.29
C ILE A 15 -22.82 -2.43 1.12
N ALA A 16 -23.52 -3.30 1.86
CA ALA A 16 -24.97 -3.30 1.90
C ALA A 16 -25.47 -2.22 2.86
N GLU A 17 -26.65 -1.65 2.61
CA GLU A 17 -27.22 -0.58 3.45
C GLU A 17 -27.30 -0.94 4.93
N ASN A 18 -27.66 -2.17 5.24
CA ASN A 18 -27.75 -2.68 6.61
C ASN A 18 -26.40 -2.82 7.33
N GLU A 19 -25.27 -2.73 6.62
CA GLU A 19 -23.93 -2.80 7.20
C GLU A 19 -23.40 -1.40 7.58
N ILE A 20 -23.92 -0.32 6.98
CA ILE A 20 -23.39 1.04 7.10
C ILE A 20 -23.29 1.45 8.57
N THR A 21 -24.36 1.33 9.32
CA THR A 21 -24.41 1.72 10.75
C THR A 21 -23.39 0.96 11.59
N THR A 22 -23.12 -0.30 11.26
CA THR A 22 -22.11 -1.10 11.98
C THR A 22 -20.68 -0.66 11.61
N LEU A 23 -20.44 -0.35 10.35
CA LEU A 23 -19.14 0.10 9.88
C LEU A 23 -18.81 1.51 10.39
N GLU A 24 -19.80 2.40 10.46
CA GLU A 24 -19.63 3.75 11.02
C GLU A 24 -19.18 3.75 12.47
N LYS A 25 -19.63 2.80 13.29
CA LYS A 25 -19.17 2.66 14.69
C LYS A 25 -17.67 2.34 14.82
N ALA A 26 -17.05 1.85 13.74
CA ALA A 26 -15.61 1.57 13.70
C ALA A 26 -14.78 2.73 13.14
N ILE A 27 -15.42 3.85 12.81
CA ILE A 27 -14.80 5.05 12.26
C ILE A 27 -14.97 6.16 13.31
N ILE A 28 -13.90 6.88 13.60
CA ILE A 28 -13.94 8.04 14.50
C ILE A 28 -13.82 9.34 13.68
N ASN A 29 -14.25 10.43 14.24
CA ASN A 29 -14.10 11.77 13.65
C ASN A 29 -12.96 12.56 14.35
N ALA A 30 -12.67 13.76 13.86
CA ALA A 30 -11.65 14.62 14.44
C ALA A 30 -11.91 15.00 15.90
N ASP A 31 -13.16 15.18 16.29
CA ASP A 31 -13.50 15.56 17.67
C ASP A 31 -13.31 14.40 18.64
N ASP A 32 -13.60 13.17 18.20
CA ASP A 32 -13.33 11.98 19.01
C ASP A 32 -11.82 11.74 19.14
N LEU A 33 -11.06 11.96 18.08
CA LEU A 33 -9.59 11.91 18.12
C LEU A 33 -9.02 12.92 19.11
N LYS A 34 -9.52 14.17 19.13
CA LYS A 34 -9.07 15.21 20.05
C LYS A 34 -9.38 14.90 21.51
N LYS A 35 -10.45 14.14 21.80
CA LYS A 35 -10.79 13.67 23.14
C LYS A 35 -9.87 12.55 23.62
N SER A 36 -9.56 11.61 22.73
CA SER A 36 -8.73 10.45 23.06
C SER A 36 -8.09 9.86 21.80
N PHE A 37 -6.77 9.97 21.71
CA PHE A 37 -5.98 9.28 20.68
C PHE A 37 -5.90 7.78 20.99
N ALA A 38 -6.11 6.94 19.99
CA ALA A 38 -5.97 5.49 20.11
C ALA A 38 -5.37 4.87 18.86
N ASP A 39 -4.54 3.84 19.04
CA ASP A 39 -4.10 2.99 17.96
C ASP A 39 -5.27 2.20 17.33
N ASN A 40 -5.06 1.70 16.13
CA ASN A 40 -6.03 0.92 15.35
C ASN A 40 -7.29 1.71 14.96
N SER A 41 -7.10 2.98 14.65
CA SER A 41 -8.16 3.92 14.30
C SER A 41 -8.21 4.23 12.80
N VAL A 42 -9.42 4.26 12.25
CA VAL A 42 -9.77 4.87 10.97
C VAL A 42 -10.47 6.18 11.29
N ILE A 43 -9.93 7.30 10.82
CA ILE A 43 -10.40 8.65 11.16
C ILE A 43 -10.99 9.28 9.90
N ASN A 44 -12.28 9.61 9.94
CA ASN A 44 -12.93 10.36 8.87
C ASN A 44 -12.87 11.87 9.18
N ALA A 45 -11.89 12.53 8.61
CA ALA A 45 -11.65 13.95 8.82
C ALA A 45 -10.69 14.53 7.78
N ASP A 46 -10.60 15.86 7.73
CA ASP A 46 -9.49 16.53 7.06
C ASP A 46 -8.19 16.31 7.85
N LEU A 47 -7.09 16.07 7.14
CA LEU A 47 -5.77 15.87 7.73
C LEU A 47 -5.36 17.02 8.66
N PHE A 48 -5.64 18.26 8.26
CA PHE A 48 -5.27 19.45 9.02
C PHE A 48 -6.00 19.55 10.36
N ASP A 49 -7.21 19.01 10.47
CA ASP A 49 -7.99 19.00 11.71
C ASP A 49 -7.49 17.96 12.73
N CYS A 50 -6.66 17.02 12.28
CA CYS A 50 -6.22 15.86 13.05
C CYS A 50 -4.77 15.97 13.55
N LEU A 51 -3.88 16.61 12.79
CA LEU A 51 -2.43 16.51 13.02
C LEU A 51 -2.00 16.94 14.43
N ASP A 52 -2.63 17.95 15.00
CA ASP A 52 -2.24 18.48 16.32
C ASP A 52 -2.71 17.55 17.48
N ALA A 53 -3.67 16.65 17.23
CA ALA A 53 -4.14 15.64 18.20
C ALA A 53 -3.34 14.33 18.15
N ILE A 54 -2.49 14.15 17.14
CA ILE A 54 -1.64 12.96 16.97
C ILE A 54 -0.29 13.23 17.63
N PRO A 55 0.23 12.29 18.47
CA PRO A 55 1.50 12.49 19.14
C PRO A 55 2.69 12.55 18.18
N ASN A 56 3.69 13.36 18.51
CA ASN A 56 4.96 13.42 17.80
C ASN A 56 5.84 12.22 18.17
N ASP A 57 6.82 11.90 17.30
CA ASP A 57 7.82 10.84 17.53
C ASP A 57 7.20 9.47 17.89
N TYR A 58 6.06 9.16 17.30
CA TYR A 58 5.23 8.03 17.73
C TYR A 58 5.22 6.85 16.75
N PHE A 59 5.22 7.09 15.46
CA PHE A 59 5.06 6.05 14.45
C PHE A 59 6.40 5.54 13.94
N HIS A 60 6.54 4.22 13.88
CA HIS A 60 7.72 3.54 13.35
C HIS A 60 7.76 3.59 11.82
N LEU A 61 6.58 3.65 11.19
CA LEU A 61 6.44 3.72 9.75
C LEU A 61 5.33 4.70 9.36
N ILE A 62 5.62 5.58 8.41
CA ILE A 62 4.60 6.40 7.73
C ILE A 62 4.57 6.00 6.25
N ILE A 63 3.38 5.68 5.74
CA ILE A 63 3.15 5.42 4.31
C ILE A 63 2.23 6.49 3.78
N ILE A 64 2.65 7.17 2.72
CA ILE A 64 1.95 8.32 2.15
C ILE A 64 1.64 8.05 0.68
N ASP A 65 0.36 8.06 0.32
CA ASP A 65 -0.11 8.06 -1.07
C ASP A 65 -0.96 9.32 -1.31
N PRO A 66 -0.34 10.50 -1.43
CA PRO A 66 -1.05 11.76 -1.44
C PRO A 66 -1.73 11.98 -2.80
N PRO A 67 -2.64 12.96 -2.93
CA PRO A 67 -3.15 13.36 -4.24
C PRO A 67 -1.99 13.75 -5.16
N TYR A 68 -1.86 13.02 -6.30
CA TYR A 68 -0.86 13.35 -7.31
C TYR A 68 -1.26 14.63 -8.02
N ASN A 69 -0.29 15.36 -8.56
CA ASN A 69 -0.51 16.61 -9.27
C ASN A 69 -1.23 16.40 -10.63
N LEU A 70 -2.39 15.81 -10.58
CA LEU A 70 -3.24 15.49 -11.73
C LEU A 70 -4.63 16.08 -11.51
N ALA A 71 -5.26 16.58 -12.57
CA ALA A 71 -6.67 16.94 -12.52
C ALA A 71 -7.51 15.67 -12.29
N LYS A 72 -8.02 15.49 -11.08
CA LYS A 72 -8.76 14.29 -10.70
C LYS A 72 -9.88 14.63 -9.72
N ASP A 73 -11.00 13.96 -9.89
CA ASP A 73 -12.13 14.00 -8.97
C ASP A 73 -12.13 12.73 -8.11
N PHE A 74 -12.04 12.91 -6.81
CA PHE A 74 -12.14 11.85 -5.82
C PHE A 74 -13.54 11.91 -5.17
N HIS A 75 -14.56 11.51 -5.92
CA HIS A 75 -15.95 11.49 -5.48
C HIS A 75 -16.42 12.84 -4.88
N GLY A 76 -16.24 13.92 -5.65
CA GLY A 76 -16.64 15.27 -5.26
C GLY A 76 -15.50 16.16 -4.75
N ASN A 77 -14.40 15.57 -4.30
CA ASN A 77 -13.18 16.31 -3.96
C ASN A 77 -12.27 16.44 -5.18
N LYS A 78 -12.30 17.61 -5.82
CA LYS A 78 -11.54 17.88 -7.05
C LYS A 78 -10.16 18.42 -6.73
N PHE A 79 -9.14 17.70 -7.16
CA PHE A 79 -7.77 18.22 -7.20
C PHE A 79 -7.47 18.74 -8.62
N SER A 80 -7.11 20.02 -8.73
CA SER A 80 -6.71 20.64 -10.00
C SER A 80 -5.19 20.53 -10.16
N LYS A 81 -4.73 20.29 -11.40
CA LYS A 81 -3.30 20.26 -11.68
C LYS A 81 -2.67 21.63 -11.38
N LEU A 82 -1.66 21.63 -10.54
CA LEU A 82 -0.88 22.79 -10.16
C LEU A 82 0.43 22.86 -10.97
N ASN A 83 1.03 24.05 -11.08
CA ASN A 83 2.43 24.12 -11.51
C ASN A 83 3.37 23.52 -10.45
N THR A 84 4.60 23.23 -10.81
CA THR A 84 5.57 22.55 -9.93
C THR A 84 5.78 23.29 -8.61
N THR A 85 5.96 24.61 -8.65
CA THR A 85 6.18 25.43 -7.44
C THR A 85 4.97 25.39 -6.51
N SER A 86 3.77 25.54 -7.05
CA SER A 86 2.53 25.50 -6.28
C SER A 86 2.28 24.10 -5.69
N TYR A 87 2.64 23.04 -6.41
CA TYR A 87 2.52 21.67 -5.90
C TYR A 87 3.53 21.40 -4.76
N GLU A 88 4.79 21.87 -4.89
CA GLU A 88 5.74 21.80 -3.78
C GLU A 88 5.27 22.59 -2.56
N ALA A 89 4.71 23.79 -2.77
CA ALA A 89 4.12 24.57 -1.68
C ALA A 89 2.97 23.81 -1.00
N TYR A 90 2.06 23.20 -1.76
CA TYR A 90 1.01 22.34 -1.22
C TYR A 90 1.58 21.16 -0.40
N LEU A 91 2.59 20.47 -0.89
CA LEU A 91 3.22 19.38 -0.12
C LEU A 91 3.76 19.88 1.21
N ARG A 92 4.42 21.06 1.25
CA ARG A 92 4.99 21.65 2.48
C ARG A 92 3.94 22.05 3.50
N THR A 93 2.69 22.31 3.11
CA THR A 93 1.63 22.70 4.07
C THR A 93 1.36 21.63 5.12
N TRP A 94 1.52 20.36 4.77
CA TRP A 94 1.22 19.24 5.65
C TRP A 94 2.43 18.33 5.96
N PHE A 95 3.40 18.23 5.02
CA PHE A 95 4.47 17.24 5.12
C PHE A 95 5.35 17.42 6.37
N GLY A 96 5.66 18.65 6.73
CA GLY A 96 6.45 18.94 7.94
C GLY A 96 5.79 18.38 9.21
N LYS A 97 4.51 18.68 9.40
CA LYS A 97 3.73 18.17 10.54
C LYS A 97 3.60 16.64 10.53
N VAL A 98 3.47 16.02 9.36
CA VAL A 98 3.46 14.55 9.24
C VAL A 98 4.83 13.95 9.61
N CYS A 99 5.94 14.56 9.19
CA CYS A 99 7.28 14.14 9.60
C CYS A 99 7.51 14.20 11.11
N ASP A 100 6.90 15.18 11.80
CA ASP A 100 7.01 15.31 13.26
C ASP A 100 6.38 14.11 13.99
N LYS A 101 5.47 13.35 13.34
CA LYS A 101 4.84 12.13 13.89
C LYS A 101 5.74 10.90 13.78
N LEU A 102 6.78 10.95 12.94
CA LEU A 102 7.71 9.86 12.73
C LEU A 102 8.66 9.70 13.92
N ALA A 103 8.78 8.50 14.46
CA ALA A 103 9.70 8.16 15.53
C ALA A 103 11.16 8.48 15.13
N PRO A 104 12.08 8.68 16.10
CA PRO A 104 13.48 9.02 15.79
C PRO A 104 14.17 8.01 14.85
N ASN A 105 13.86 6.72 14.98
CA ASN A 105 14.34 5.63 14.13
C ASN A 105 13.32 5.19 13.06
N GLY A 106 12.33 6.04 12.80
CA GLY A 106 11.22 5.72 11.91
C GLY A 106 11.57 5.85 10.42
N THR A 107 10.77 5.14 9.63
CA THR A 107 10.85 5.07 8.17
C THR A 107 9.62 5.72 7.53
N LEU A 108 9.83 6.38 6.40
CA LEU A 108 8.76 6.95 5.58
C LEU A 108 8.84 6.43 4.14
N TYR A 109 7.69 6.01 3.60
CA TYR A 109 7.51 5.78 2.18
C TYR A 109 6.49 6.75 1.60
N MET A 110 6.83 7.40 0.47
CA MET A 110 5.91 8.28 -0.26
C MET A 110 5.76 7.81 -1.70
N CYS A 111 4.54 7.49 -2.09
CA CYS A 111 4.18 7.11 -3.45
C CYS A 111 3.97 8.33 -4.34
N GLY A 112 4.34 8.23 -5.60
CA GLY A 112 4.13 9.28 -6.58
C GLY A 112 4.25 8.80 -8.02
N ASP A 113 3.61 9.51 -8.95
CA ASP A 113 3.87 9.28 -10.37
C ASP A 113 5.10 10.06 -10.84
N TRP A 114 5.55 9.78 -12.06
CA TRP A 114 6.74 10.40 -12.62
C TRP A 114 6.65 11.94 -12.72
N GLN A 115 5.42 12.52 -12.82
CA GLN A 115 5.24 13.98 -12.96
C GLN A 115 5.45 14.70 -11.63
N CYS A 116 5.11 14.08 -10.52
CA CYS A 116 5.23 14.67 -9.18
C CYS A 116 6.46 14.16 -8.40
N SER A 117 7.12 13.11 -8.89
CA SER A 117 8.22 12.42 -8.19
C SER A 117 9.37 13.35 -7.80
N LEU A 118 9.80 14.26 -8.67
CA LEU A 118 10.87 15.21 -8.36
C LEU A 118 10.47 16.24 -7.29
N SER A 119 9.23 16.75 -7.34
CA SER A 119 8.72 17.68 -6.31
C SER A 119 8.64 16.98 -4.95
N MET A 120 8.20 15.72 -4.94
CA MET A 120 8.18 14.90 -3.72
C MET A 120 9.60 14.67 -3.18
N GLN A 121 10.55 14.27 -4.03
CA GLN A 121 11.95 14.08 -3.63
C GLN A 121 12.50 15.34 -2.94
N LYS A 122 12.30 16.49 -3.56
CA LYS A 122 12.77 17.77 -3.02
C LYS A 122 12.20 18.04 -1.64
N VAL A 123 10.89 17.93 -1.47
CA VAL A 123 10.20 18.19 -0.20
C VAL A 123 10.59 17.17 0.87
N ILE A 124 10.72 15.88 0.53
CA ILE A 124 11.19 14.85 1.46
C ILE A 124 12.60 15.18 1.96
N SER A 125 13.51 15.57 1.05
CA SER A 125 14.92 15.86 1.40
C SER A 125 15.10 17.06 2.33
N GLU A 126 14.09 17.91 2.47
CA GLU A 126 14.12 19.04 3.41
C GLU A 126 14.04 18.59 4.88
N ARG A 127 13.53 17.40 5.15
CA ARG A 127 13.23 16.89 6.51
C ARG A 127 13.82 15.52 6.82
N LEU A 128 14.03 14.68 5.80
CA LEU A 128 14.42 13.28 5.93
C LEU A 128 15.60 12.94 5.00
N THR A 129 16.31 11.88 5.33
CA THR A 129 17.33 11.31 4.45
C THR A 129 16.71 10.28 3.52
N ILE A 130 16.77 10.53 2.22
CA ILE A 130 16.33 9.57 1.21
C ILE A 130 17.41 8.51 1.05
N LEU A 131 17.04 7.23 1.18
CA LEU A 131 17.94 6.09 1.02
C LEU A 131 17.78 5.42 -0.34
N ASN A 132 16.56 5.39 -0.89
CA ASN A 132 16.30 4.72 -2.18
C ASN A 132 15.04 5.26 -2.85
N ARG A 133 14.91 4.96 -4.15
CA ARG A 133 13.68 5.07 -4.91
C ARG A 133 13.32 3.68 -5.44
N ILE A 134 12.15 3.20 -5.08
CA ILE A 134 11.58 1.97 -5.59
C ILE A 134 10.69 2.34 -6.76
N THR A 135 10.85 1.68 -7.91
CA THR A 135 9.95 1.82 -9.05
C THR A 135 9.05 0.60 -9.13
N TRP A 136 7.75 0.81 -8.95
CA TRP A 136 6.75 -0.24 -9.11
C TRP A 136 6.20 -0.23 -10.53
N GLN A 137 6.36 -1.33 -11.27
CA GLN A 137 5.75 -1.54 -12.56
C GLN A 137 4.25 -1.82 -12.38
N ARG A 138 3.46 -0.84 -12.80
CA ARG A 138 2.01 -0.84 -12.72
C ARG A 138 1.42 -1.13 -14.09
N GLU A 139 0.91 -2.34 -14.31
CA GLU A 139 0.18 -2.64 -15.52
C GLU A 139 -1.23 -2.07 -15.48
N LYS A 140 -1.58 -1.20 -16.40
CA LYS A 140 -2.93 -0.68 -16.53
C LYS A 140 -3.24 -0.31 -17.98
N GLY A 141 -4.37 -0.80 -18.47
CA GLY A 141 -4.96 -0.38 -19.74
C GLY A 141 -4.13 -0.64 -21.00
N ARG A 142 -4.68 -0.21 -22.12
CA ARG A 142 -4.06 -0.28 -23.44
C ARG A 142 -2.99 0.81 -23.59
N GLY A 143 -2.06 0.66 -24.55
CA GLY A 143 -1.04 1.66 -24.83
C GLY A 143 -1.60 3.01 -25.22
N ALA A 144 -0.80 4.08 -25.09
CA ALA A 144 -1.11 5.41 -25.59
C ALA A 144 -0.79 5.52 -27.10
N LYS A 145 -1.52 6.39 -27.80
CA LYS A 145 -1.31 6.58 -29.24
C LYS A 145 -0.27 7.65 -29.56
N ALA A 146 -0.12 8.66 -28.71
CA ALA A 146 0.71 9.85 -28.97
C ALA A 146 1.98 9.93 -28.11
N ASN A 147 2.11 9.08 -27.11
CA ASN A 147 3.27 9.04 -26.21
C ASN A 147 3.39 7.66 -25.56
N TRP A 148 4.50 7.41 -24.85
CA TRP A 148 4.69 6.19 -24.07
C TRP A 148 3.66 6.10 -22.96
N LYS A 149 3.08 4.91 -22.79
CA LYS A 149 2.14 4.63 -21.69
C LYS A 149 2.87 4.74 -20.36
N ASN A 150 2.33 5.54 -19.43
CA ASN A 150 2.79 5.51 -18.04
C ASN A 150 2.43 4.15 -17.40
N ALA A 151 3.44 3.36 -17.08
CA ALA A 151 3.30 2.02 -16.50
C ALA A 151 4.08 1.87 -15.19
N MET A 152 4.47 2.98 -14.54
CA MET A 152 5.22 2.95 -13.28
C MET A 152 4.71 3.97 -12.28
N GLU A 153 4.98 3.69 -11.02
CA GLU A 153 4.93 4.63 -9.90
C GLU A 153 6.24 4.54 -9.11
N ASP A 154 6.69 5.68 -8.60
CA ASP A 154 7.84 5.76 -7.71
C ASP A 154 7.39 5.69 -6.25
N ILE A 155 8.22 5.08 -5.41
CA ILE A 155 8.05 5.05 -3.96
C ILE A 155 9.38 5.50 -3.35
N TRP A 156 9.38 6.69 -2.77
CA TRP A 156 10.55 7.24 -2.10
C TRP A 156 10.70 6.60 -0.72
N PHE A 157 11.84 5.97 -0.47
CA PHE A 157 12.22 5.41 0.82
C PHE A 157 13.12 6.40 1.55
N ALA A 158 12.64 6.92 2.67
CA ALA A 158 13.36 7.89 3.48
C ALA A 158 13.29 7.52 4.97
N VAL A 159 14.27 7.98 5.73
CA VAL A 159 14.38 7.74 7.17
C VAL A 159 14.69 9.02 7.93
N LYS A 160 14.30 9.08 9.20
CA LYS A 160 14.61 10.20 10.08
C LYS A 160 16.09 10.21 10.48
N ASN A 161 16.64 9.03 10.78
CA ASN A 161 18.05 8.86 11.13
C ASN A 161 18.69 7.76 10.26
N PRO A 162 19.61 8.08 9.33
CA PRO A 162 20.23 7.07 8.45
C PRO A 162 21.20 6.12 9.18
N LYS A 163 21.54 6.39 10.44
CA LYS A 163 22.40 5.53 11.26
C LYS A 163 21.61 4.63 12.21
N ASP A 164 20.32 4.90 12.37
CA ASP A 164 19.44 4.15 13.28
C ASP A 164 18.04 4.05 12.68
N TYR A 165 17.78 3.00 11.89
CA TYR A 165 16.48 2.64 11.35
C TYR A 165 16.36 1.12 11.21
N TYR A 166 15.15 0.62 11.25
CA TYR A 166 14.91 -0.81 11.07
C TYR A 166 14.71 -1.13 9.58
N PHE A 167 15.45 -2.14 9.08
CA PHE A 167 15.25 -2.70 7.75
C PHE A 167 15.53 -4.20 7.72
N ASP A 168 14.50 -5.02 7.46
CA ASP A 168 14.58 -6.47 7.39
C ASP A 168 14.40 -6.95 5.95
N VAL A 169 15.51 -7.16 5.26
CA VAL A 169 15.51 -7.69 3.89
C VAL A 169 15.12 -9.18 3.85
N GLU A 170 15.30 -9.92 4.94
CA GLU A 170 14.94 -11.34 5.03
C GLU A 170 13.42 -11.53 4.98
N ALA A 171 12.67 -10.65 5.63
CA ALA A 171 11.21 -10.68 5.66
C ALA A 171 10.55 -10.40 4.29
N VAL A 172 11.31 -9.90 3.32
CA VAL A 172 10.80 -9.54 1.99
C VAL A 172 11.41 -10.34 0.83
N LYS A 173 12.02 -11.47 1.14
CA LYS A 173 12.53 -12.39 0.12
C LYS A 173 11.46 -12.82 -0.86
N MET A 174 11.88 -13.10 -2.08
CA MET A 174 11.03 -13.48 -3.20
C MET A 174 11.34 -14.88 -3.69
N LYS A 175 10.28 -15.69 -3.86
CA LYS A 175 10.35 -16.98 -4.54
C LYS A 175 10.11 -16.79 -6.03
N ARG A 176 11.17 -16.94 -6.81
CA ARG A 176 11.18 -16.75 -8.26
C ARG A 176 11.30 -18.07 -9.01
N LYS A 177 10.57 -18.17 -10.14
CA LYS A 177 10.71 -19.32 -11.04
C LYS A 177 12.06 -19.28 -11.75
N VAL A 178 12.76 -20.40 -11.77
CA VAL A 178 14.04 -20.53 -12.48
C VAL A 178 13.75 -20.87 -13.94
N ILE A 179 14.17 -19.98 -14.85
CA ILE A 179 13.97 -20.14 -16.30
C ILE A 179 15.12 -20.97 -16.90
N ALA A 180 16.37 -20.70 -16.45
CA ALA A 180 17.57 -21.41 -16.89
C ALA A 180 18.24 -22.05 -15.66
N PRO A 181 17.94 -23.33 -15.33
CA PRO A 181 18.44 -23.98 -14.13
C PRO A 181 19.95 -24.33 -14.30
N TYR A 182 20.80 -23.58 -13.61
CA TYR A 182 22.24 -23.87 -13.56
C TYR A 182 22.51 -24.97 -12.54
N LYS A 183 23.34 -25.93 -12.94
CA LYS A 183 23.75 -27.06 -12.09
C LYS A 183 25.29 -27.09 -11.98
N VAL A 184 25.77 -27.46 -10.81
CA VAL A 184 27.19 -27.77 -10.55
C VAL A 184 27.23 -29.22 -10.13
N ASP A 185 28.07 -30.05 -10.78
CA ASP A 185 28.17 -31.48 -10.55
C ASP A 185 26.81 -32.21 -10.56
N GLY A 186 25.95 -31.83 -11.50
CA GLY A 186 24.61 -32.43 -11.66
C GLY A 186 23.57 -31.99 -10.65
N LYS A 187 23.92 -31.18 -9.63
CA LYS A 187 23.04 -30.69 -8.57
C LYS A 187 22.65 -29.23 -8.79
N PRO A 188 21.42 -28.82 -8.40
CA PRO A 188 21.05 -27.41 -8.37
C PRO A 188 22.01 -26.57 -7.53
N LYS A 189 22.49 -25.44 -8.07
CA LYS A 189 23.43 -24.57 -7.35
C LYS A 189 22.75 -23.70 -6.30
N ASP A 190 21.64 -23.03 -6.69
CA ASP A 190 20.96 -22.00 -5.89
C ASP A 190 19.44 -22.03 -6.07
N TRP A 191 18.89 -23.18 -6.43
CA TRP A 191 17.46 -23.37 -6.66
C TRP A 191 16.98 -24.74 -6.19
N GLU A 192 15.69 -24.85 -5.93
CA GLU A 192 15.03 -26.08 -5.50
C GLU A 192 14.11 -26.61 -6.60
N GLN A 193 14.13 -27.93 -6.79
CA GLN A 193 13.15 -28.62 -7.62
C GLN A 193 11.94 -28.99 -6.78
N THR A 194 10.75 -28.58 -7.22
CA THR A 194 9.48 -28.91 -6.57
C THR A 194 8.53 -29.51 -7.60
N GLU A 195 7.45 -30.17 -7.15
CA GLU A 195 6.40 -30.67 -8.04
C GLU A 195 5.78 -29.59 -8.96
N SER A 196 5.80 -28.32 -8.52
CA SER A 196 5.26 -27.18 -9.27
C SER A 196 6.29 -26.46 -10.13
N GLY A 197 7.54 -26.91 -10.16
CA GLY A 197 8.63 -26.34 -10.95
C GLY A 197 9.89 -26.07 -10.16
N ASN A 198 10.84 -25.40 -10.79
CA ASN A 198 12.11 -25.02 -10.20
C ASN A 198 12.03 -23.58 -9.67
N PHE A 199 12.42 -23.37 -8.43
CA PHE A 199 12.33 -22.07 -7.78
C PHE A 199 13.62 -21.73 -7.03
N ARG A 200 13.91 -20.45 -6.91
CA ARG A 200 14.96 -19.93 -6.01
C ARG A 200 14.41 -18.80 -5.15
N ILE A 201 15.01 -18.64 -3.99
CA ILE A 201 14.76 -17.52 -3.09
C ILE A 201 15.77 -16.42 -3.40
N THR A 202 15.31 -15.19 -3.62
CA THR A 202 16.16 -14.03 -3.93
C THR A 202 15.78 -12.84 -3.09
N TYR A 203 16.71 -11.92 -2.90
CA TYR A 203 16.42 -10.60 -2.33
C TYR A 203 15.72 -9.72 -3.37
N PRO A 204 14.74 -8.89 -2.97
CA PRO A 204 14.08 -7.96 -3.87
C PRO A 204 15.04 -6.83 -4.29
N SER A 205 14.94 -6.39 -5.54
CA SER A 205 15.55 -5.14 -6.01
C SER A 205 14.63 -3.96 -5.72
N ASN A 206 15.05 -2.75 -6.09
CA ASN A 206 14.21 -1.56 -6.08
C ASN A 206 13.33 -1.39 -7.33
N PHE A 207 13.29 -2.38 -8.21
CA PHE A 207 12.36 -2.47 -9.34
C PHE A 207 11.39 -3.62 -9.12
N TRP A 208 10.09 -3.28 -8.94
CA TRP A 208 9.04 -4.23 -8.59
C TRP A 208 8.09 -4.47 -9.77
N ASP A 209 8.28 -5.59 -10.44
CA ASP A 209 7.47 -6.06 -11.57
C ASP A 209 6.49 -7.19 -11.18
N ASP A 210 6.56 -7.64 -9.94
CA ASP A 210 5.84 -8.79 -9.41
C ASP A 210 4.47 -8.46 -8.78
N ILE A 211 4.07 -7.18 -8.76
CA ILE A 211 2.87 -6.70 -8.06
C ILE A 211 1.84 -6.20 -9.08
N SER A 212 0.68 -6.87 -9.12
CA SER A 212 -0.45 -6.42 -9.93
C SER A 212 -1.30 -5.40 -9.17
N ILE A 213 -1.91 -4.46 -9.89
CA ILE A 213 -2.99 -3.63 -9.33
C ILE A 213 -4.16 -4.54 -8.92
N PRO A 214 -5.00 -4.14 -7.94
CA PRO A 214 -6.21 -4.86 -7.63
C PRO A 214 -7.15 -4.91 -8.84
N PHE A 215 -7.59 -6.12 -9.20
CA PHE A 215 -8.57 -6.34 -10.26
C PHE A 215 -9.92 -6.75 -9.66
N TRP A 216 -10.98 -6.53 -10.40
CA TRP A 216 -12.34 -6.89 -10.01
C TRP A 216 -12.55 -8.36 -9.57
N SER A 217 -11.66 -9.27 -9.96
CA SER A 217 -11.64 -10.67 -9.51
C SER A 217 -10.89 -10.92 -8.21
N MET A 218 -10.22 -9.92 -7.65
CA MET A 218 -9.48 -10.01 -6.39
C MET A 218 -10.36 -9.62 -5.21
N PRO A 219 -10.33 -10.35 -4.08
CA PRO A 219 -11.19 -10.06 -2.92
C PRO A 219 -10.80 -8.77 -2.19
N GLU A 220 -9.61 -8.25 -2.42
CA GLU A 220 -9.16 -6.96 -1.87
C GLU A 220 -9.70 -5.74 -2.62
N ASN A 221 -10.23 -5.94 -3.86
CA ASN A 221 -10.62 -4.85 -4.73
C ASN A 221 -11.83 -4.09 -4.21
N THR A 222 -11.79 -2.76 -4.32
CA THR A 222 -12.90 -1.85 -4.08
C THR A 222 -13.11 -0.96 -5.31
N ASP A 223 -14.15 -0.14 -5.32
CA ASP A 223 -14.36 0.86 -6.37
C ASP A 223 -13.48 2.12 -6.20
N HIS A 224 -12.53 2.11 -5.25
CA HIS A 224 -11.55 3.20 -5.09
C HIS A 224 -10.66 3.29 -6.34
N PRO A 225 -10.57 4.47 -7.00
CA PRO A 225 -9.98 4.60 -8.34
C PRO A 225 -8.46 4.39 -8.39
N THR A 226 -7.77 4.48 -7.25
CA THR A 226 -6.30 4.38 -7.15
C THR A 226 -5.87 3.47 -6.01
N GLN A 227 -6.69 2.49 -5.63
CA GLN A 227 -6.36 1.56 -4.56
C GLN A 227 -4.99 0.91 -4.79
N LYS A 228 -4.12 0.98 -3.79
CA LYS A 228 -2.85 0.26 -3.77
C LYS A 228 -3.06 -1.21 -3.41
N PRO A 229 -2.29 -2.15 -3.99
CA PRO A 229 -2.40 -3.58 -3.67
C PRO A 229 -1.83 -3.90 -2.29
N GLU A 230 -2.45 -4.85 -1.60
CA GLU A 230 -1.99 -5.31 -0.28
C GLU A 230 -0.56 -5.86 -0.32
N LYS A 231 -0.18 -6.55 -1.39
CA LYS A 231 1.17 -7.08 -1.57
C LYS A 231 2.25 -5.99 -1.57
N LEU A 232 1.96 -4.82 -2.16
CA LEU A 232 2.89 -3.69 -2.18
C LEU A 232 3.14 -3.19 -0.76
N TYR A 233 2.07 -2.93 -0.01
CA TYR A 233 2.19 -2.42 1.35
C TYR A 233 2.76 -3.47 2.31
N ALA A 234 2.50 -4.76 2.07
CA ALA A 234 3.11 -5.84 2.84
C ALA A 234 4.64 -5.83 2.72
N LYS A 235 5.20 -5.60 1.53
CA LYS A 235 6.65 -5.46 1.36
C LYS A 235 7.20 -4.28 2.15
N LEU A 236 6.55 -3.10 2.08
CA LEU A 236 6.99 -1.91 2.82
C LEU A 236 6.94 -2.13 4.33
N ILE A 237 5.83 -2.68 4.82
CA ILE A 237 5.59 -2.90 6.25
C ILE A 237 6.54 -3.96 6.81
N LEU A 238 6.70 -5.10 6.15
CA LEU A 238 7.59 -6.17 6.61
C LEU A 238 9.05 -5.73 6.62
N ALA A 239 9.49 -4.96 5.61
CA ALA A 239 10.85 -4.46 5.54
C ALA A 239 11.19 -3.48 6.68
N SER A 240 10.22 -2.67 7.11
CA SER A 240 10.51 -1.50 7.94
C SER A 240 9.87 -1.51 9.33
N THR A 241 9.23 -2.63 9.73
CA THR A 241 8.57 -2.72 11.04
C THR A 241 8.62 -4.13 11.62
N LYS A 242 8.52 -4.20 12.95
CA LYS A 242 8.32 -5.43 13.74
C LYS A 242 6.84 -5.62 14.12
N PRO A 243 6.38 -6.82 14.48
CA PRO A 243 5.07 -7.00 15.11
C PRO A 243 4.89 -6.07 16.31
N GLY A 244 3.73 -5.43 16.40
CA GLY A 244 3.40 -4.43 17.43
C GLY A 244 3.79 -2.99 17.08
N ASP A 245 4.64 -2.77 16.08
CA ASP A 245 4.99 -1.42 15.62
C ASP A 245 3.78 -0.66 15.07
N LYS A 246 3.88 0.66 15.04
CA LYS A 246 2.79 1.59 14.73
C LYS A 246 3.01 2.22 13.35
N ILE A 247 1.96 2.19 12.56
CA ILE A 247 1.95 2.68 11.17
C ILE A 247 0.97 3.83 11.05
N PHE A 248 1.37 4.90 10.38
CA PHE A 248 0.52 6.04 10.07
C PHE A 248 0.34 6.20 8.55
N ASP A 249 -0.90 6.42 8.15
CA ASP A 249 -1.27 6.75 6.77
C ASP A 249 -2.16 8.00 6.77
N PRO A 250 -1.62 9.17 6.42
CA PRO A 250 -2.37 10.42 6.42
C PRO A 250 -3.35 10.56 5.24
N PHE A 251 -3.32 9.64 4.26
CA PHE A 251 -4.19 9.61 3.09
C PHE A 251 -4.70 8.18 2.84
N LEU A 252 -5.46 7.66 3.81
CA LEU A 252 -5.77 6.25 3.96
C LEU A 252 -6.49 5.61 2.75
N GLY A 253 -7.30 6.38 2.04
CA GLY A 253 -8.12 5.87 0.94
C GLY A 253 -9.02 4.71 1.40
N SER A 254 -9.04 3.62 0.62
CA SER A 254 -9.80 2.42 0.98
C SER A 254 -9.13 1.52 2.05
N GLY A 255 -8.13 2.02 2.79
CA GLY A 255 -7.56 1.38 3.97
C GLY A 255 -6.50 0.32 3.73
N THR A 256 -5.80 0.32 2.61
CA THR A 256 -4.82 -0.76 2.33
C THR A 256 -3.73 -0.85 3.39
N SER A 257 -3.16 0.27 3.84
CA SER A 257 -2.13 0.32 4.89
C SER A 257 -2.63 -0.26 6.22
N ALA A 258 -3.81 0.16 6.67
CA ALA A 258 -4.44 -0.31 7.90
C ALA A 258 -4.77 -1.81 7.85
N VAL A 259 -5.32 -2.28 6.73
CA VAL A 259 -5.65 -3.69 6.52
C VAL A 259 -4.42 -4.58 6.56
N VAL A 260 -3.35 -4.17 5.87
CA VAL A 260 -2.09 -4.93 5.84
C VAL A 260 -1.39 -4.87 7.19
N ALA A 261 -1.37 -3.71 7.87
CA ALA A 261 -0.86 -3.58 9.23
C ALA A 261 -1.55 -4.58 10.17
N TYR A 262 -2.88 -4.61 10.16
CA TYR A 262 -3.65 -5.55 10.96
C TYR A 262 -3.33 -7.02 10.62
N LYS A 263 -3.30 -7.38 9.33
CA LYS A 263 -2.97 -8.75 8.88
C LYS A 263 -1.59 -9.21 9.36
N LEU A 264 -0.64 -8.29 9.43
CA LEU A 264 0.74 -8.52 9.83
C LEU A 264 1.01 -8.26 11.33
N ASN A 265 -0.01 -8.08 12.16
CA ASN A 265 0.08 -7.79 13.59
C ASN A 265 0.84 -6.49 13.91
N ARG A 266 0.61 -5.43 13.16
CA ARG A 266 1.04 -4.06 13.44
C ARG A 266 -0.17 -3.22 13.83
N ASN A 267 0.07 -2.17 14.61
CA ASN A 267 -0.92 -1.15 14.90
C ASN A 267 -0.99 -0.13 13.77
N TYR A 268 -2.12 0.53 13.61
CA TYR A 268 -2.32 1.52 12.54
C TYR A 268 -3.13 2.72 13.02
N VAL A 269 -2.89 3.85 12.39
CA VAL A 269 -3.76 5.02 12.41
C VAL A 269 -3.84 5.54 10.98
N GLY A 270 -5.06 5.78 10.50
CA GLY A 270 -5.26 6.28 9.14
C GLY A 270 -6.31 7.37 9.09
N ILE A 271 -6.03 8.43 8.31
CA ILE A 271 -6.93 9.57 8.09
C ILE A 271 -7.43 9.53 6.65
N GLU A 272 -8.72 9.74 6.48
CA GLU A 272 -9.36 9.80 5.17
C GLU A 272 -10.52 10.82 5.20
N LEU A 273 -10.50 11.72 4.24
CA LEU A 273 -11.51 12.77 4.12
C LEU A 273 -12.86 12.23 3.64
N ASN A 274 -12.83 11.27 2.71
CA ASN A 274 -14.04 10.73 2.09
C ASN A 274 -14.66 9.64 2.96
N ARG A 275 -15.90 9.86 3.42
CA ARG A 275 -16.65 8.91 4.26
C ARG A 275 -16.80 7.53 3.61
N ASP A 276 -17.09 7.47 2.31
CA ASP A 276 -17.28 6.18 1.63
C ASP A 276 -16.00 5.37 1.58
N TYR A 277 -14.83 6.03 1.45
CA TYR A 277 -13.54 5.37 1.52
C TYR A 277 -13.25 4.84 2.93
N CYS A 278 -13.61 5.59 3.97
CA CYS A 278 -13.56 5.10 5.35
C CYS A 278 -14.45 3.87 5.57
N LEU A 279 -15.65 3.85 5.00
CA LEU A 279 -16.54 2.68 5.07
C LEU A 279 -15.91 1.45 4.39
N TRP A 280 -15.26 1.62 3.23
CA TRP A 280 -14.51 0.53 2.60
C TRP A 280 -13.33 0.06 3.47
N ALA A 281 -12.59 0.99 4.08
CA ALA A 281 -11.51 0.67 5.01
C ALA A 281 -12.04 -0.16 6.19
N ALA A 282 -13.12 0.27 6.83
CA ALA A 282 -13.76 -0.44 7.93
C ALA A 282 -14.25 -1.84 7.51
N LYS A 283 -14.88 -1.97 6.33
CA LYS A 283 -15.33 -3.26 5.79
C LYS A 283 -14.16 -4.20 5.51
N ARG A 284 -13.09 -3.70 4.90
CA ARG A 284 -11.87 -4.49 4.64
C ARG A 284 -11.21 -4.93 5.94
N LEU A 285 -11.14 -4.08 6.96
CA LEU A 285 -10.64 -4.43 8.29
C LEU A 285 -11.51 -5.51 8.96
N MET A 286 -12.84 -5.40 8.88
CA MET A 286 -13.75 -6.44 9.36
C MET A 286 -13.51 -7.79 8.66
N ASN A 287 -13.25 -7.78 7.35
CA ASN A 287 -12.92 -8.99 6.60
C ASN A 287 -11.52 -9.53 6.97
N ALA A 288 -10.55 -8.65 7.23
CA ALA A 288 -9.20 -9.03 7.65
C ALA A 288 -9.18 -9.77 9.00
N ARG A 289 -10.14 -9.47 9.90
CA ARG A 289 -10.31 -10.22 11.17
C ARG A 289 -10.65 -11.69 10.92
N LYS A 290 -11.32 -12.01 9.81
CA LYS A 290 -11.71 -13.38 9.43
C LYS A 290 -10.66 -14.07 8.58
N ASN A 291 -9.89 -13.32 7.81
CA ASN A 291 -8.88 -13.84 6.88
C ASN A 291 -7.68 -12.90 6.75
N LYS A 292 -6.53 -13.34 7.29
CA LYS A 292 -5.26 -12.59 7.25
C LYS A 292 -4.41 -12.87 6.01
N VAL A 293 -4.89 -13.66 5.05
CA VAL A 293 -4.14 -13.97 3.83
C VAL A 293 -3.88 -12.70 3.02
N ILE A 294 -2.64 -12.54 2.57
CA ILE A 294 -2.21 -11.51 1.62
C ILE A 294 -1.90 -12.19 0.30
N GLN A 295 -2.53 -11.73 -0.78
CA GLN A 295 -2.31 -12.33 -2.09
C GLN A 295 -0.86 -12.17 -2.54
N GLY A 296 -0.23 -13.26 -2.97
CA GLY A 296 1.16 -13.26 -3.41
C GLY A 296 2.20 -13.28 -2.28
N TYR A 297 1.77 -13.51 -1.03
CA TYR A 297 2.65 -13.71 0.11
C TYR A 297 2.20 -14.95 0.89
N SER A 298 3.06 -15.94 1.03
CA SER A 298 2.85 -17.14 1.85
C SER A 298 4.18 -17.75 2.25
N ASP A 299 4.20 -18.51 3.33
CA ASP A 299 5.39 -19.20 3.83
C ASP A 299 6.58 -18.23 4.05
N ASN A 300 6.28 -17.01 4.49
CA ASN A 300 7.23 -15.90 4.73
C ASN A 300 8.04 -15.47 3.49
N VAL A 301 7.52 -15.70 2.28
CA VAL A 301 8.14 -15.25 1.03
C VAL A 301 7.09 -14.62 0.12
N PHE A 302 7.52 -13.66 -0.67
CA PHE A 302 6.72 -13.10 -1.76
C PHE A 302 6.88 -13.94 -3.02
N TRP A 303 5.79 -14.09 -3.77
CA TRP A 303 5.76 -14.83 -5.02
C TRP A 303 5.74 -13.90 -6.22
N GLU A 304 6.36 -14.31 -7.32
CA GLU A 304 6.22 -13.60 -8.59
C GLU A 304 4.76 -13.50 -9.03
N ARG A 305 4.49 -12.56 -9.92
CA ARG A 305 3.16 -12.36 -10.51
C ARG A 305 2.63 -13.66 -11.11
N ASN A 306 1.37 -14.01 -10.80
CA ASN A 306 0.63 -15.15 -11.34
C ASN A 306 1.15 -16.56 -11.01
N VAL A 307 2.19 -16.73 -10.23
CA VAL A 307 2.74 -18.06 -9.91
C VAL A 307 1.88 -18.83 -8.90
N LEU A 308 1.28 -18.15 -7.93
CA LEU A 308 0.40 -18.79 -6.92
C LEU A 308 -0.93 -19.27 -7.48
N ASN A 309 -1.48 -18.61 -8.50
CA ASN A 309 -2.76 -19.00 -9.12
C ASN A 309 -2.70 -20.34 -9.85
N SER A 310 -1.51 -20.83 -10.21
CA SER A 310 -1.35 -22.14 -10.86
C SER A 310 -1.53 -23.34 -9.91
N ARG A 311 -1.54 -23.12 -8.58
CA ARG A 311 -1.71 -24.19 -7.58
C ARG A 311 -3.19 -24.53 -7.28
N GLY A 312 -4.11 -23.57 -7.45
CA GLY A 312 -5.54 -23.75 -7.11
C GLY A 312 -6.37 -24.44 -8.19
N ASP A 313 -5.99 -24.32 -9.45
CA ASP A 313 -6.83 -24.74 -10.58
C ASP A 313 -6.60 -26.18 -11.05
N LYS A 314 -5.52 -26.84 -10.64
CA LYS A 314 -5.28 -28.25 -11.02
C LYS A 314 -6.13 -29.28 -10.27
N LYS A 315 -6.70 -28.92 -9.11
CA LYS A 315 -7.60 -29.83 -8.35
C LYS A 315 -9.07 -29.83 -8.83
N LYS A 316 -9.46 -28.97 -9.78
CA LYS A 316 -10.86 -28.89 -10.28
C LYS A 316 -11.04 -29.29 -11.75
N ARG A 317 -10.01 -29.84 -12.41
CA ARG A 317 -10.13 -30.30 -13.81
C ARG A 317 -10.09 -31.80 -13.99
N THR A 318 -10.18 -32.59 -12.91
CA THR A 318 -10.35 -34.04 -12.92
C THR A 318 -11.50 -34.40 -12.01
N SER A 319 -12.70 -34.04 -12.41
CA SER A 319 -13.96 -34.68 -12.00
C SER A 319 -15.04 -34.30 -13.01
#